data_141a6c6b5128135af4f3fa198004e126
#
_entry.id   141a6c6b5128135af4f3fa198004e126
#
_cell.length_a   1.000
_cell.length_b   1.000
_cell.length_c   1.000
_cell.angle_alpha   90.00
_cell.angle_beta   90.00
_cell.angle_gamma   90.00
#
_symmetry.space_group_name_H-M   'P 1'
#
loop_
_entity.id
_entity.type
_entity.pdbx_description
1 polymer ?
#
loop_
_entity_poly.entity_id
_entity_poly.type
_entity_poly.pdbx_seq_one_letter_code
_entity_poly.pdbx_strand_id
1 'polypeptide(L)'
;MKVVLVHHVNALTKEQDPQRHISELGQAQAKRLGARLKAIGFAPERILHSEAQWTTDTATVMAAAMGLAGRTAQAAYPINTGDAVAPFLAEIAEAKGDLMMCGHVDYLLRAASALVCNDEQRKVVEFKPGNGTAVCLEGAGSEWVVTFAWRQDHAPG
;
A
#
# COMPACT_ATOMS: atom_id res chain seq x y z
N MET A 1 3.29 14.86 -6.38
CA MET A 1 3.86 13.56 -6.02
C MET A 1 2.79 12.48 -6.10
N LYS A 2 3.21 11.22 -6.12
CA LYS A 2 2.29 10.06 -6.07
C LYS A 2 2.44 9.33 -4.75
N VAL A 3 1.31 8.87 -4.21
CA VAL A 3 1.26 7.96 -3.07
C VAL A 3 0.49 6.73 -3.50
N VAL A 4 1.12 5.56 -3.44
CA VAL A 4 0.45 4.28 -3.74
C VAL A 4 0.17 3.54 -2.44
N LEU A 5 -1.10 3.29 -2.19
CA LEU A 5 -1.60 2.55 -1.03
C LEU A 5 -1.93 1.12 -1.48
N VAL A 6 -1.34 0.13 -0.82
CA VAL A 6 -1.49 -1.28 -1.18
C VAL A 6 -2.06 -2.07 0.00
N HIS A 7 -3.25 -2.63 -0.16
CA HIS A 7 -3.70 -3.66 0.78
C HIS A 7 -2.82 -4.90 0.60
N HIS A 8 -2.30 -5.43 1.69
CA HIS A 8 -1.42 -6.60 1.65
C HIS A 8 -2.01 -7.73 0.79
N VAL A 9 -1.14 -8.50 0.15
CA VAL A 9 -1.55 -9.64 -0.67
C VAL A 9 -2.02 -10.83 0.16
N ASN A 10 -2.47 -11.90 -0.49
CA ASN A 10 -2.97 -13.09 0.18
C ASN A 10 -1.89 -13.66 1.13
N ALA A 11 -2.29 -13.92 2.37
CA ALA A 11 -1.44 -14.47 3.40
C ALA A 11 -1.96 -15.83 3.90
N LEU A 12 -1.06 -16.65 4.40
CA LEU A 12 -1.40 -17.89 5.10
C LEU A 12 -2.18 -17.59 6.37
N THR A 13 -3.01 -18.53 6.80
CA THR A 13 -3.70 -18.47 8.09
C THR A 13 -2.73 -18.78 9.24
N LYS A 14 -3.11 -18.46 10.48
CA LYS A 14 -2.29 -18.80 11.66
C LYS A 14 -2.09 -20.31 11.84
N GLU A 15 -3.05 -21.11 11.39
CA GLU A 15 -3.01 -22.56 11.43
C GLU A 15 -2.01 -23.13 10.40
N GLN A 16 -1.87 -22.47 9.25
CA GLN A 16 -0.93 -22.85 8.20
C GLN A 16 0.49 -22.38 8.51
N ASP A 17 0.61 -21.18 9.05
CA ASP A 17 1.86 -20.55 9.43
C ASP A 17 1.63 -19.56 10.57
N PRO A 18 2.18 -19.80 11.77
CA PRO A 18 2.00 -18.89 12.92
C PRO A 18 2.47 -17.45 12.66
N GLN A 19 3.45 -17.23 11.80
CA GLN A 19 3.92 -15.90 11.40
C GLN A 19 3.07 -15.28 10.30
N ARG A 20 2.25 -16.07 9.63
CA ARG A 20 1.40 -15.63 8.53
C ARG A 20 2.18 -14.95 7.39
N HIS A 21 3.18 -15.64 6.85
CA HIS A 21 3.80 -15.22 5.60
C HIS A 21 2.78 -15.19 4.46
N ILE A 22 3.09 -14.46 3.41
CA ILE A 22 2.24 -14.46 2.22
C ILE A 22 2.25 -15.86 1.57
N SER A 23 1.11 -16.25 1.01
CA SER A 23 0.96 -17.53 0.29
C SER A 23 1.63 -17.49 -1.09
N GLU A 24 1.68 -18.63 -1.80
CA GLU A 24 2.11 -18.66 -3.21
C GLU A 24 1.26 -17.73 -4.09
N LEU A 25 -0.05 -17.71 -3.85
CA LEU A 25 -0.95 -16.75 -4.51
C LEU A 25 -0.54 -15.32 -4.21
N GLY A 26 -0.24 -15.01 -2.94
CA GLY A 26 0.24 -13.69 -2.52
C GLY A 26 1.55 -13.30 -3.19
N GLN A 27 2.49 -14.25 -3.32
CA GLN A 27 3.73 -14.02 -4.06
C GLN A 27 3.47 -13.60 -5.51
N ALA A 28 2.57 -14.30 -6.21
CA ALA A 28 2.19 -13.98 -7.58
C ALA A 28 1.49 -12.62 -7.67
N GLN A 29 0.59 -12.31 -6.73
CA GLN A 29 -0.10 -11.03 -6.64
C GLN A 29 0.88 -9.87 -6.47
N ALA A 30 1.81 -9.97 -5.51
CA ALA A 30 2.80 -8.94 -5.22
C ALA A 30 3.76 -8.71 -6.40
N LYS A 31 4.24 -9.78 -7.04
CA LYS A 31 5.08 -9.68 -8.24
C LYS A 31 4.37 -8.96 -9.37
N ARG A 32 3.10 -9.30 -9.62
CA ARG A 32 2.28 -8.69 -10.67
C ARG A 32 2.07 -7.19 -10.42
N LEU A 33 1.74 -6.80 -9.18
CA LEU A 33 1.58 -5.40 -8.82
C LEU A 33 2.88 -4.62 -8.97
N GLY A 34 3.98 -5.16 -8.45
CA GLY A 34 5.30 -4.53 -8.59
C GLY A 34 5.70 -4.33 -10.06
N ALA A 35 5.50 -5.36 -10.90
CA ALA A 35 5.77 -5.26 -12.32
C ALA A 35 4.93 -4.17 -13.03
N ARG A 36 3.65 -4.05 -12.67
CA ARG A 36 2.75 -3.00 -13.20
C ARG A 36 3.21 -1.60 -12.78
N LEU A 37 3.53 -1.41 -11.51
CA LEU A 37 4.02 -0.13 -11.00
C LEU A 37 5.33 0.27 -11.69
N LYS A 38 6.24 -0.69 -11.88
CA LYS A 38 7.48 -0.47 -12.63
C LYS A 38 7.20 -0.05 -14.07
N ALA A 39 6.25 -0.72 -14.75
CA ALA A 39 5.92 -0.44 -16.15
C ALA A 39 5.39 0.99 -16.38
N ILE A 40 4.74 1.59 -15.38
CA ILE A 40 4.29 2.99 -15.44
C ILE A 40 5.32 3.99 -14.91
N GLY A 41 6.54 3.53 -14.61
CA GLY A 41 7.64 4.39 -14.14
C GLY A 41 7.51 4.84 -12.67
N PHE A 42 6.66 4.19 -11.87
CA PHE A 42 6.54 4.51 -10.45
C PHE A 42 7.76 3.99 -9.67
N ALA A 43 8.49 4.89 -9.03
CA ALA A 43 9.71 4.60 -8.31
C ALA A 43 9.78 5.34 -6.96
N PRO A 44 8.99 4.91 -5.96
CA PRO A 44 8.90 5.60 -4.68
C PRO A 44 10.25 5.67 -3.96
N GLU A 45 10.47 6.73 -3.20
CA GLU A 45 11.65 6.89 -2.35
C GLU A 45 11.65 5.85 -1.22
N ARG A 46 10.48 5.56 -0.66
CA ARG A 46 10.27 4.59 0.42
C ARG A 46 9.04 3.75 0.17
N ILE A 47 9.14 2.51 0.60
CA ILE A 47 8.05 1.52 0.58
C ILE A 47 7.82 1.11 2.04
N LEU A 48 6.79 1.70 2.64
CA LEU A 48 6.45 1.52 4.05
C LEU A 48 5.60 0.27 4.26
N HIS A 49 5.75 -0.38 5.40
CA HIS A 49 4.92 -1.50 5.85
C HIS A 49 4.70 -1.45 7.35
N SER A 50 3.71 -2.20 7.86
CA SER A 50 3.50 -2.39 9.30
C SER A 50 4.49 -3.43 9.86
N GLU A 51 4.42 -3.69 11.16
CA GLU A 51 5.16 -4.76 11.82
C GLU A 51 4.65 -6.17 11.45
N ALA A 52 3.49 -6.28 10.82
CA ALA A 52 2.92 -7.57 10.43
C ALA A 52 3.73 -8.23 9.31
N GLN A 53 4.00 -9.54 9.47
CA GLN A 53 4.83 -10.29 8.53
C GLN A 53 4.28 -10.22 7.09
N TRP A 54 2.97 -10.33 6.90
CA TRP A 54 2.33 -10.28 5.58
C TRP A 54 2.41 -8.92 4.90
N THR A 55 2.48 -7.82 5.63
CA THR A 55 2.73 -6.50 5.05
C THR A 55 4.20 -6.32 4.69
N THR A 56 5.11 -6.82 5.52
CA THR A 56 6.55 -6.86 5.24
C THR A 56 6.85 -7.66 4.00
N ASP A 57 6.30 -8.87 3.88
CA ASP A 57 6.47 -9.73 2.71
C ASP A 57 5.93 -9.07 1.44
N THR A 58 4.73 -8.47 1.53
CA THR A 58 4.12 -7.73 0.40
C THR A 58 5.06 -6.64 -0.09
N ALA A 59 5.54 -5.78 0.80
CA ALA A 59 6.45 -4.69 0.47
C ALA A 59 7.77 -5.22 -0.14
N THR A 60 8.34 -6.26 0.45
CA THR A 60 9.61 -6.86 0.00
C THR A 60 9.50 -7.44 -1.41
N VAL A 61 8.47 -8.23 -1.67
CA VAL A 61 8.27 -8.86 -2.99
C VAL A 61 7.97 -7.82 -4.07
N MET A 62 7.12 -6.81 -3.74
CA MET A 62 6.84 -5.72 -4.66
C MET A 62 8.10 -4.90 -4.97
N ALA A 63 8.87 -4.53 -3.94
CA ALA A 63 10.12 -3.80 -4.10
C ALA A 63 11.12 -4.54 -5.01
N ALA A 64 11.28 -5.84 -4.80
CA ALA A 64 12.13 -6.67 -5.64
C ALA A 64 11.66 -6.67 -7.11
N ALA A 65 10.36 -6.83 -7.36
CA ALA A 65 9.78 -6.79 -8.70
C ALA A 65 9.96 -5.43 -9.39
N MET A 66 9.97 -4.35 -8.62
CA MET A 66 10.22 -2.99 -9.10
C MET A 66 11.73 -2.70 -9.32
N GLY A 67 12.63 -3.53 -8.79
CA GLY A 67 14.08 -3.26 -8.76
C GLY A 67 14.48 -2.28 -7.67
N LEU A 68 13.70 -2.19 -6.57
CA LEU A 68 13.85 -1.21 -5.50
C LEU A 68 14.01 -1.89 -4.12
N ALA A 69 14.63 -3.06 -4.06
CA ALA A 69 14.69 -3.89 -2.84
C ALA A 69 15.22 -3.16 -1.59
N GLY A 70 16.11 -2.18 -1.76
CA GLY A 70 16.66 -1.41 -0.63
C GLY A 70 15.79 -0.27 -0.11
N ARG A 71 14.55 -0.10 -0.61
CA ARG A 71 13.69 1.03 -0.25
C ARG A 71 12.54 0.66 0.70
N THR A 72 12.51 -0.58 1.18
CA THR A 72 11.51 -1.03 2.16
C THR A 72 11.90 -0.59 3.57
N ALA A 73 10.93 -0.14 4.35
CA ALA A 73 11.11 0.20 5.76
C ALA A 73 9.79 0.00 6.53
N GLN A 74 9.90 -0.45 7.78
CA GLN A 74 8.76 -0.39 8.69
C GLN A 74 8.42 1.08 8.97
N ALA A 75 7.13 1.42 8.97
CA ALA A 75 6.68 2.75 9.36
C ALA A 75 7.14 3.07 10.80
N ALA A 76 7.60 4.30 11.02
CA ALA A 76 8.08 4.74 12.34
C ALA A 76 6.94 4.99 13.35
N TYR A 77 5.71 4.78 12.94
CA TYR A 77 4.47 4.92 13.72
C TYR A 77 3.53 3.76 13.40
N PRO A 78 2.58 3.44 14.29
CA PRO A 78 1.64 2.34 14.05
C PRO A 78 0.70 2.68 12.88
N ILE A 79 0.41 1.68 12.04
CA ILE A 79 -0.46 1.79 10.86
C ILE A 79 -1.49 0.65 10.81
N ASN A 80 -1.95 0.18 11.96
CA ASN A 80 -2.95 -0.86 12.09
C ASN A 80 -4.38 -0.26 12.07
N THR A 81 -5.36 -1.15 12.12
CA THR A 81 -6.76 -0.75 12.26
C THR A 81 -6.94 0.13 13.50
N GLY A 82 -7.54 1.30 13.32
CA GLY A 82 -7.82 2.27 14.38
C GLY A 82 -6.67 3.23 14.70
N ASP A 83 -5.46 3.02 14.20
CA ASP A 83 -4.34 3.93 14.44
C ASP A 83 -4.54 5.28 13.74
N ALA A 84 -3.95 6.34 14.29
CA ALA A 84 -4.04 7.68 13.72
C ALA A 84 -3.33 7.78 12.37
N VAL A 85 -3.98 8.38 11.36
CA VAL A 85 -3.36 8.59 10.04
C VAL A 85 -2.52 9.87 9.98
N ALA A 86 -2.68 10.79 10.93
CA ALA A 86 -1.98 12.06 10.94
C ALA A 86 -0.44 11.95 10.80
N PRO A 87 0.27 10.99 11.43
CA PRO A 87 1.71 10.84 11.23
C PRO A 87 2.09 10.54 9.77
N PHE A 88 1.30 9.71 9.07
CA PHE A 88 1.53 9.42 7.66
C PHE A 88 1.25 10.64 6.77
N LEU A 89 0.19 11.39 7.06
CA LEU A 89 -0.09 12.63 6.33
C LEU A 89 1.04 13.66 6.50
N ALA A 90 1.63 13.76 7.69
CA ALA A 90 2.79 14.60 7.94
C ALA A 90 4.01 14.13 7.14
N GLU A 91 4.27 12.82 7.09
CA GLU A 91 5.34 12.23 6.29
C GLU A 91 5.16 12.53 4.79
N ILE A 92 3.93 12.42 4.27
CA ILE A 92 3.61 12.80 2.88
C ILE A 92 3.90 14.27 2.63
N ALA A 93 3.52 15.15 3.55
CA ALA A 93 3.74 16.60 3.41
C ALA A 93 5.23 16.98 3.39
N GLU A 94 6.08 16.21 4.07
CA GLU A 94 7.53 16.44 4.13
C GLU A 94 8.31 15.71 3.03
N ALA A 95 7.71 14.69 2.41
CA ALA A 95 8.37 13.88 1.39
C ALA A 95 8.69 14.69 0.14
N LYS A 96 9.86 14.42 -0.45
CA LYS A 96 10.31 15.09 -1.68
C LYS A 96 10.06 14.27 -2.94
N GLY A 97 9.75 13.01 -2.78
CA GLY A 97 9.43 12.08 -3.86
C GLY A 97 8.21 11.22 -3.55
N ASP A 98 7.93 10.28 -4.42
CA ASP A 98 6.79 9.39 -4.30
C ASP A 98 6.95 8.42 -3.12
N LEU A 99 5.83 8.03 -2.53
CA LEU A 99 5.77 7.07 -1.42
C LEU A 99 4.87 5.87 -1.76
N MET A 100 5.15 4.73 -1.17
CA MET A 100 4.26 3.58 -1.20
C MET A 100 4.06 3.04 0.23
N MET A 101 2.86 2.58 0.54
CA MET A 101 2.56 1.92 1.81
C MET A 101 1.82 0.61 1.58
N CYS A 102 2.35 -0.47 2.14
CA CYS A 102 1.69 -1.77 2.22
C CYS A 102 1.09 -1.94 3.61
N GLY A 103 -0.22 -2.00 3.71
CA GLY A 103 -0.90 -1.96 5.00
C GLY A 103 -2.27 -2.64 5.02
N HIS A 104 -3.10 -2.16 5.94
CA HIS A 104 -4.40 -2.72 6.31
C HIS A 104 -5.53 -1.81 5.82
N VAL A 105 -6.65 -2.41 5.39
CA VAL A 105 -7.76 -1.71 4.72
C VAL A 105 -8.24 -0.48 5.48
N ASP A 106 -8.52 -0.60 6.78
CA ASP A 106 -9.05 0.52 7.56
C ASP A 106 -8.13 1.74 7.53
N TYR A 107 -6.84 1.52 7.79
CA TYR A 107 -5.85 2.59 7.79
C TYR A 107 -5.71 3.24 6.41
N LEU A 108 -5.59 2.40 5.36
CA LEU A 108 -5.44 2.88 3.99
C LEU A 108 -6.66 3.66 3.49
N LEU A 109 -7.87 3.21 3.84
CA LEU A 109 -9.12 3.92 3.52
C LEU A 109 -9.14 5.30 4.15
N ARG A 110 -8.85 5.39 5.45
CA ARG A 110 -8.86 6.67 6.18
C ARG A 110 -7.76 7.62 5.68
N ALA A 111 -6.58 7.10 5.39
CA ALA A 111 -5.49 7.90 4.81
C ALA A 111 -5.88 8.46 3.42
N ALA A 112 -6.46 7.63 2.54
CA ALA A 112 -6.93 8.10 1.23
C ALA A 112 -8.02 9.16 1.37
N SER A 113 -8.99 8.94 2.26
CA SER A 113 -10.10 9.86 2.50
C SER A 113 -9.63 11.20 3.07
N ALA A 114 -8.70 11.17 4.02
CA ALA A 114 -8.10 12.37 4.57
C ALA A 114 -7.36 13.19 3.51
N LEU A 115 -6.59 12.54 2.62
CA LEU A 115 -5.90 13.21 1.53
C LEU A 115 -6.86 13.86 0.53
N VAL A 116 -7.87 13.10 0.06
CA VAL A 116 -8.76 13.56 -1.02
C VAL A 116 -9.84 14.52 -0.54
N CYS A 117 -10.39 14.29 0.66
CA CYS A 117 -11.56 15.01 1.17
C CYS A 117 -11.31 15.79 2.46
N ASN A 118 -10.11 15.70 3.03
CA ASN A 118 -9.80 16.22 4.37
C ASN A 118 -10.79 15.68 5.45
N ASP A 119 -11.27 14.45 5.26
CA ASP A 119 -12.25 13.79 6.12
C ASP A 119 -12.03 12.27 6.10
N GLU A 120 -11.50 11.71 7.19
CA GLU A 120 -11.20 10.27 7.32
C GLU A 120 -12.44 9.38 7.26
N GLN A 121 -13.62 9.92 7.52
CA GLN A 121 -14.86 9.15 7.55
C GLN A 121 -15.53 9.02 6.18
N ARG A 122 -15.09 9.82 5.22
CA ARG A 122 -15.65 9.84 3.88
C ARG A 122 -15.00 8.78 3.00
N LYS A 123 -15.75 7.76 2.61
CA LYS A 123 -15.24 6.69 1.75
C LYS A 123 -15.08 7.18 0.31
N VAL A 124 -13.84 7.35 -0.13
CA VAL A 124 -13.50 7.83 -1.49
C VAL A 124 -12.99 6.72 -2.41
N VAL A 125 -12.59 5.59 -1.83
CA VAL A 125 -12.06 4.43 -2.57
C VAL A 125 -12.46 3.14 -1.89
N GLU A 126 -12.34 2.02 -2.61
CA GLU A 126 -12.62 0.68 -2.09
C GLU A 126 -11.42 -0.24 -2.31
N PHE A 127 -10.99 -0.92 -1.24
CA PHE A 127 -9.92 -1.92 -1.29
C PHE A 127 -10.45 -3.37 -1.35
N LYS A 128 -11.76 -3.56 -1.39
CA LYS A 128 -12.38 -4.89 -1.52
C LYS A 128 -12.68 -5.25 -2.98
N PRO A 129 -12.66 -6.52 -3.33
CA PRO A 129 -12.49 -7.67 -2.45
C PRO A 129 -11.03 -7.94 -2.08
N GLY A 130 -10.48 -7.13 -1.20
CA GLY A 130 -9.31 -7.47 -0.42
C GLY A 130 -7.98 -7.55 -1.15
N ASN A 131 -7.26 -8.54 -0.77
CA ASN A 131 -5.83 -8.78 -0.98
C ASN A 131 -5.24 -8.28 -2.30
N GLY A 132 -4.20 -7.45 -2.21
CA GLY A 132 -3.46 -7.01 -3.38
C GLY A 132 -4.15 -5.92 -4.21
N THR A 133 -5.06 -5.15 -3.63
CA THR A 133 -5.58 -3.92 -4.26
C THR A 133 -4.57 -2.79 -4.06
N ALA A 134 -4.22 -2.10 -5.14
CA ALA A 134 -3.37 -0.92 -5.13
C ALA A 134 -4.14 0.31 -5.61
N VAL A 135 -4.08 1.39 -4.84
CA VAL A 135 -4.71 2.68 -5.16
C VAL A 135 -3.62 3.74 -5.25
N CYS A 136 -3.60 4.48 -6.33
CA CYS A 136 -2.70 5.62 -6.51
C CYS A 136 -3.44 6.93 -6.29
N LEU A 137 -2.87 7.74 -5.45
CA LEU A 137 -3.27 9.11 -5.19
C LEU A 137 -2.18 10.03 -5.75
N GLU A 138 -2.58 11.11 -6.40
CA GLU A 138 -1.65 12.09 -6.95
C GLU A 138 -2.07 13.49 -6.51
N GLY A 139 -1.11 14.28 -6.05
CA GLY A 139 -1.40 15.62 -5.57
C GLY A 139 -0.25 16.30 -4.84
N ALA A 140 -0.60 17.43 -4.24
CA ALA A 140 0.25 18.24 -3.37
C ALA A 140 -0.60 19.14 -2.47
N GLY A 141 -0.12 19.44 -1.28
CA GLY A 141 -0.85 20.27 -0.33
C GLY A 141 -2.23 19.68 -0.01
N SER A 142 -3.28 20.43 -0.28
CA SER A 142 -4.68 20.04 -0.07
C SER A 142 -5.37 19.51 -1.33
N GLU A 143 -4.66 19.41 -2.44
CA GLU A 143 -5.24 19.00 -3.73
C GLU A 143 -4.78 17.60 -4.12
N TRP A 144 -5.60 16.60 -3.80
CA TRP A 144 -5.34 15.19 -4.08
C TRP A 144 -6.48 14.54 -4.83
N VAL A 145 -6.13 13.67 -5.79
CA VAL A 145 -7.09 12.89 -6.56
C VAL A 145 -6.66 11.43 -6.64
N VAL A 146 -7.64 10.53 -6.79
CA VAL A 146 -7.37 9.13 -7.14
C VAL A 146 -7.14 9.04 -8.64
N THR A 147 -5.98 8.56 -9.07
CA THR A 147 -5.64 8.43 -10.48
C THR A 147 -5.85 7.03 -11.03
N PHE A 148 -5.70 5.99 -10.20
CA PHE A 148 -6.10 4.62 -10.53
C PHE A 148 -6.35 3.78 -9.27
N ALA A 149 -7.10 2.69 -9.46
CA ALA A 149 -7.24 1.61 -8.51
C ALA A 149 -7.12 0.27 -9.26
N TRP A 150 -6.13 -0.55 -8.88
CA TRP A 150 -5.91 -1.87 -9.48
C TRP A 150 -6.28 -2.96 -8.48
N ARG A 151 -7.24 -3.79 -8.88
CA ARG A 151 -7.71 -4.93 -8.10
C ARG A 151 -7.24 -6.23 -8.73
N GLN A 152 -7.03 -7.25 -7.93
CA GLN A 152 -6.58 -8.56 -8.43
C GLN A 152 -7.65 -9.28 -9.26
N ASP A 153 -8.93 -9.06 -8.93
CA ASP A 153 -10.05 -9.61 -9.70
C ASP A 153 -10.24 -8.97 -11.09
N HIS A 154 -9.59 -7.84 -11.34
CA HIS A 154 -9.54 -7.20 -12.67
C HIS A 154 -8.26 -7.54 -13.45
N ALA A 155 -7.38 -8.37 -12.89
CA ALA A 155 -6.17 -8.76 -13.57
C ALA A 155 -6.50 -9.86 -14.61
N PRO A 156 -6.05 -9.74 -15.85
CA PRO A 156 -6.09 -10.87 -16.78
C PRO A 156 -5.28 -12.01 -16.16
N GLY A 157 -5.83 -13.19 -16.24
CA GLY A 157 -5.28 -14.41 -15.65
C GLY A 157 -3.85 -14.75 -16.12
#